data_e2da10b8b0faf931c574d1895fb85733
#
_entry.id   e2da10b8b0faf931c574d1895fb85733
#
_cell.length_a   1.000
_cell.length_b   1.000
_cell.length_c   1.000
_cell.angle_alpha   90.00
_cell.angle_beta   90.00
_cell.angle_gamma   90.00
#
_symmetry.space_group_name_H-M   'P 1'
#
loop_
_entity.id
_entity.type
_entity.pdbx_description
1 polymer ?
#
loop_
_entity_poly.entity_id
_entity_poly.type
_entity_poly.pdbx_seq_one_letter_code
_entity_poly.pdbx_strand_id
1 'polypeptide(L)'
;MKNSHSESYAAAGVDVTAGYEAVNRIKPLVESTYIPGVMGSLGGFGGLFAPNVAGMKKPVLVSGTDGVGTKLKIAFLMDKHDTVGIDCVAMCVNDIICVGAKPLFFLDYIACGKNVPEKIA
;
A
#
# COMPACT_ATOMS: atom_id res chain seq x y z
N MET A 1 -20.17 6.95 -4.63
CA MET A 1 -20.62 5.56 -4.80
C MET A 1 -21.49 5.19 -3.60
N LYS A 2 -22.62 4.47 -3.79
CA LYS A 2 -23.35 3.91 -2.65
C LYS A 2 -22.51 2.77 -2.08
N ASN A 3 -22.14 2.84 -0.79
CA ASN A 3 -21.45 1.76 -0.11
C ASN A 3 -22.36 0.52 -0.10
N SER A 4 -21.85 -0.61 -0.57
CA SER A 4 -22.58 -1.86 -0.46
C SER A 4 -22.40 -2.42 0.94
N HIS A 5 -23.48 -2.82 1.58
CA HIS A 5 -23.49 -3.58 2.81
C HIS A 5 -23.86 -5.02 2.48
N SER A 6 -23.09 -5.98 2.95
CA SER A 6 -23.36 -7.40 2.75
C SER A 6 -23.36 -8.12 4.09
N GLU A 7 -24.51 -8.64 4.47
CA GLU A 7 -24.67 -9.42 5.72
C GLU A 7 -23.83 -10.71 5.69
N SER A 8 -23.67 -11.32 4.52
CA SER A 8 -22.86 -12.53 4.38
C SER A 8 -21.37 -12.26 4.59
N TYR A 9 -20.86 -11.10 4.12
CA TYR A 9 -19.48 -10.69 4.40
C TYR A 9 -19.29 -10.34 5.88
N ALA A 10 -20.25 -9.65 6.50
CA ALA A 10 -20.19 -9.33 7.92
C ALA A 10 -20.20 -10.60 8.79
N ALA A 11 -21.01 -11.58 8.45
CA ALA A 11 -21.05 -12.89 9.11
C ALA A 11 -19.72 -13.65 8.95
N ALA A 12 -18.98 -13.44 7.86
CA ALA A 12 -17.64 -14.00 7.63
C ALA A 12 -16.51 -13.17 8.26
N GLY A 13 -16.84 -12.12 9.04
CA GLY A 13 -15.85 -11.24 9.68
C GLY A 13 -15.28 -10.13 8.80
N VAL A 14 -15.84 -9.90 7.61
CA VAL A 14 -15.40 -8.86 6.69
C VAL A 14 -16.30 -7.63 6.78
N ASP A 15 -15.78 -6.54 7.31
CA ASP A 15 -16.45 -5.24 7.34
C ASP A 15 -16.12 -4.42 6.08
N VAL A 16 -17.01 -4.47 5.12
CA VAL A 16 -16.87 -3.73 3.85
C VAL A 16 -16.92 -2.22 4.08
N THR A 17 -17.70 -1.75 5.05
CA THR A 17 -17.83 -0.32 5.38
C THR A 17 -16.53 0.22 5.95
N ALA A 18 -15.90 -0.50 6.87
CA ALA A 18 -14.57 -0.17 7.38
C ALA A 18 -13.51 -0.17 6.26
N GLY A 19 -13.64 -1.06 5.27
CA GLY A 19 -12.78 -1.04 4.08
C GLY A 19 -12.90 0.25 3.28
N TYR A 20 -14.11 0.71 3.00
CA TYR A 20 -14.33 1.99 2.29
C TYR A 20 -13.82 3.19 3.09
N GLU A 21 -14.03 3.19 4.41
CA GLU A 21 -13.53 4.26 5.27
C GLU A 21 -12.00 4.30 5.30
N ALA A 22 -11.33 3.16 5.41
CA ALA A 22 -9.88 3.09 5.33
C ALA A 22 -9.36 3.67 3.99
N VAL A 23 -9.94 3.26 2.87
CA VAL A 23 -9.59 3.80 1.54
C VAL A 23 -9.79 5.31 1.46
N ASN A 24 -10.90 5.83 1.99
CA ASN A 24 -11.17 7.27 2.00
C ASN A 24 -10.12 8.04 2.80
N ARG A 25 -9.65 7.50 3.93
CA ARG A 25 -8.64 8.13 4.78
C ARG A 25 -7.25 8.11 4.13
N ILE A 26 -6.84 7.00 3.54
CA ILE A 26 -5.52 6.87 2.92
C ILE A 26 -5.40 7.59 1.59
N LYS A 27 -6.50 7.80 0.88
CA LYS A 27 -6.49 8.38 -0.47
C LYS A 27 -5.71 9.70 -0.58
N PRO A 28 -5.96 10.74 0.24
CA PRO A 28 -5.19 11.99 0.15
C PRO A 28 -3.71 11.79 0.50
N LEU A 29 -3.38 10.84 1.38
CA LEU A 29 -2.00 10.52 1.73
C LEU A 29 -1.28 9.89 0.53
N VAL A 30 -1.92 8.91 -0.12
CA VAL A 30 -1.39 8.27 -1.33
C VAL A 30 -1.23 9.28 -2.46
N GLU A 31 -2.23 10.12 -2.71
CA GLU A 31 -2.18 11.15 -3.76
C GLU A 31 -1.04 12.15 -3.53
N SER A 32 -0.68 12.45 -2.29
CA SER A 32 0.44 13.33 -1.95
C SER A 32 1.81 12.75 -2.34
N THR A 33 1.91 11.45 -2.56
CA THR A 33 3.14 10.77 -2.98
C THR A 33 3.30 10.64 -4.49
N TYR A 34 2.31 11.05 -5.27
CA TYR A 34 2.31 10.86 -6.71
C TYR A 34 3.45 11.62 -7.40
N ILE A 35 4.12 10.91 -8.30
CA ILE A 35 5.17 11.44 -9.16
C ILE A 35 4.74 11.35 -10.63
N PRO A 36 5.41 12.07 -11.55
CA PRO A 36 5.16 11.91 -12.97
C PRO A 36 5.28 10.44 -13.41
N GLY A 37 4.27 9.93 -14.08
CA GLY A 37 4.18 8.53 -14.48
C GLY A 37 3.05 7.78 -13.78
N VAL A 38 2.59 8.22 -12.61
CA VAL A 38 1.40 7.63 -11.98
C VAL A 38 0.17 7.93 -12.84
N MET A 39 -0.59 6.89 -13.16
CA MET A 39 -1.80 6.97 -13.96
C MET A 39 -3.01 6.47 -13.18
N GLY A 40 -4.08 7.24 -13.20
CA GLY A 40 -5.30 6.90 -12.49
C GLY A 40 -5.31 7.33 -11.02
N SER A 41 -6.19 6.73 -10.24
CA SER A 41 -6.39 7.05 -8.81
C SER A 41 -6.52 5.77 -8.00
N LEU A 42 -6.38 5.88 -6.68
CA LEU A 42 -6.63 4.78 -5.75
C LEU A 42 -8.08 4.26 -5.88
N GLY A 43 -8.25 2.94 -5.85
CA GLY A 43 -9.55 2.26 -5.91
C GLY A 43 -9.80 1.45 -7.19
N GLY A 44 -8.81 1.36 -8.10
CA GLY A 44 -8.81 0.43 -9.23
C GLY A 44 -8.29 -0.96 -8.83
N PHE A 45 -8.29 -1.90 -9.78
CA PHE A 45 -7.79 -3.27 -9.57
C PHE A 45 -6.27 -3.38 -9.68
N GLY A 46 -5.55 -2.31 -10.02
CA GLY A 46 -4.11 -2.29 -10.13
C GLY A 46 -3.56 -0.88 -10.22
N GLY A 47 -2.30 -0.72 -9.87
CA GLY A 47 -1.57 0.53 -10.07
C GLY A 47 -1.05 0.65 -11.49
N LEU A 48 -1.38 1.74 -12.17
CA LEU A 48 -0.87 2.04 -13.50
C LEU A 48 0.27 3.04 -13.40
N PHE A 49 1.39 2.72 -14.01
CA PHE A 49 2.56 3.58 -14.05
C PHE A 49 3.18 3.61 -15.46
N ALA A 50 3.39 4.79 -16.00
CA ALA A 50 4.07 5.01 -17.27
C ALA A 50 5.53 5.37 -17.00
N PRO A 51 6.49 4.42 -17.08
CA PRO A 51 7.88 4.70 -16.83
C PRO A 51 8.48 5.55 -17.97
N ASN A 52 9.29 6.54 -17.62
CA ASN A 52 10.09 7.25 -18.63
C ASN A 52 11.31 6.40 -18.99
N VAL A 53 11.26 5.78 -20.16
CA VAL A 53 12.34 4.96 -20.71
C VAL A 53 13.11 5.66 -21.84
N ALA A 54 12.89 6.97 -22.01
CA ALA A 54 13.59 7.74 -23.06
C ALA A 54 15.11 7.64 -22.88
N GLY A 55 15.80 7.34 -23.97
CA GLY A 55 17.26 7.17 -23.98
C GLY A 55 17.78 5.83 -23.46
N MET A 56 16.92 4.94 -22.98
CA MET A 56 17.31 3.61 -22.52
C MET A 56 17.34 2.63 -23.71
N LYS A 57 18.49 1.96 -23.92
CA LYS A 57 18.62 0.94 -24.97
C LYS A 57 17.91 -0.36 -24.61
N LYS A 58 17.93 -0.74 -23.33
CA LYS A 58 17.34 -1.97 -22.80
C LYS A 58 16.83 -1.73 -21.38
N PRO A 59 15.63 -1.17 -21.23
CA PRO A 59 15.07 -0.94 -19.91
C PRO A 59 14.78 -2.28 -19.20
N VAL A 60 15.07 -2.33 -17.90
CA VAL A 60 14.77 -3.48 -17.03
C VAL A 60 13.97 -2.95 -15.86
N LEU A 61 12.85 -3.61 -15.55
CA LEU A 61 12.08 -3.37 -14.35
C LEU A 61 12.54 -4.33 -13.26
N VAL A 62 12.77 -3.77 -12.07
CA VAL A 62 13.04 -4.53 -10.84
C VAL A 62 11.83 -4.39 -9.94
N SER A 63 11.34 -5.48 -9.44
CA SER A 63 10.29 -5.50 -8.42
C SER A 63 10.79 -6.23 -7.19
N GLY A 64 10.52 -5.66 -6.02
CA GLY A 64 10.77 -6.26 -4.72
C GLY A 64 9.48 -6.26 -3.91
N THR A 65 9.33 -7.25 -3.05
CA THR A 65 8.23 -7.32 -2.10
C THR A 65 8.74 -7.87 -0.78
N ASP A 66 8.41 -7.21 0.30
CA ASP A 66 8.78 -7.62 1.64
C ASP A 66 7.67 -7.23 2.63
N GLY A 67 7.70 -7.80 3.81
CA GLY A 67 6.77 -7.50 4.89
C GLY A 67 7.48 -6.83 6.07
N VAL A 68 6.70 -6.34 7.02
CA VAL A 68 7.25 -5.69 8.23
C VAL A 68 7.86 -6.70 9.21
N GLY A 69 7.47 -7.97 9.12
CA GLY A 69 7.99 -9.04 9.97
C GLY A 69 7.54 -8.91 11.43
N THR A 70 8.44 -9.32 12.35
CA THR A 70 8.11 -9.42 13.78
C THR A 70 7.94 -8.08 14.49
N LYS A 71 8.33 -6.97 13.88
CA LYS A 71 8.08 -5.60 14.40
C LYS A 71 6.59 -5.33 14.65
N LEU A 72 5.70 -5.96 13.87
CA LEU A 72 4.26 -5.90 14.10
C LEU A 72 3.84 -6.37 15.49
N LYS A 73 4.52 -7.35 16.08
CA LYS A 73 4.22 -7.78 17.45
C LYS A 73 4.42 -6.66 18.46
N ILE A 74 5.46 -5.86 18.27
CA ILE A 74 5.75 -4.70 19.13
C ILE A 74 4.69 -3.61 18.90
N ALA A 75 4.34 -3.34 17.65
CA ALA A 75 3.28 -2.39 17.32
C ALA A 75 1.95 -2.77 17.98
N PHE A 76 1.59 -4.05 17.97
CA PHE A 76 0.39 -4.54 18.65
C PHE A 76 0.47 -4.43 20.17
N LEU A 77 1.60 -4.75 20.78
CA LEU A 77 1.79 -4.65 22.23
C LEU A 77 1.74 -3.20 22.73
N MET A 78 2.23 -2.27 21.95
CA MET A 78 2.25 -0.83 22.26
C MET A 78 1.00 -0.10 21.80
N ASP A 79 0.16 -0.74 21.00
CA ASP A 79 -0.94 -0.13 20.24
C ASP A 79 -0.48 1.12 19.46
N LYS A 80 0.72 1.03 18.86
CA LYS A 80 1.36 2.11 18.10
C LYS A 80 1.67 1.64 16.68
N HIS A 81 1.01 2.22 15.68
CA HIS A 81 1.03 1.75 14.30
C HIS A 81 1.58 2.77 13.30
N ASP A 82 1.84 4.00 13.74
CA ASP A 82 2.20 5.17 12.92
C ASP A 82 3.62 5.14 12.34
N THR A 83 4.44 4.15 12.68
CA THR A 83 5.81 4.03 12.18
C THR A 83 6.06 2.80 11.34
N VAL A 84 5.22 1.77 11.45
CA VAL A 84 5.44 0.48 10.81
C VAL A 84 5.37 0.54 9.28
N GLY A 85 4.61 1.48 8.72
CA GLY A 85 4.56 1.73 7.29
C GLY A 85 5.89 2.24 6.71
N ILE A 86 6.66 3.01 7.50
CA ILE A 86 8.01 3.46 7.12
C ILE A 86 8.93 2.26 6.93
N ASP A 87 8.90 1.31 7.88
CA ASP A 87 9.66 0.07 7.78
C ASP A 87 9.28 -0.74 6.55
N CYS A 88 7.98 -0.88 6.27
CA CYS A 88 7.47 -1.63 5.12
C CYS A 88 8.03 -1.09 3.80
N VAL A 89 7.95 0.21 3.60
CA VAL A 89 8.48 0.87 2.39
C VAL A 89 10.00 0.75 2.34
N ALA A 90 10.70 0.99 3.45
CA ALA A 90 12.16 0.95 3.51
C ALA A 90 12.71 -0.44 3.17
N MET A 91 12.09 -1.52 3.64
CA MET A 91 12.53 -2.89 3.35
C MET A 91 12.43 -3.19 1.86
N CYS A 92 11.31 -2.88 1.22
CA CYS A 92 11.14 -3.07 -0.23
C CYS A 92 12.08 -2.19 -1.05
N VAL A 93 12.31 -0.94 -0.63
CA VAL A 93 13.23 -0.01 -1.31
C VAL A 93 14.66 -0.48 -1.20
N ASN A 94 15.08 -0.99 -0.04
CA ASN A 94 16.44 -1.50 0.16
C ASN A 94 16.78 -2.61 -0.82
N ASP A 95 15.88 -3.54 -1.07
CA ASP A 95 16.11 -4.63 -2.04
C ASP A 95 16.31 -4.08 -3.46
N ILE A 96 15.50 -3.10 -3.84
CA ILE A 96 15.58 -2.48 -5.17
C ILE A 96 16.88 -1.70 -5.37
N ILE A 97 17.31 -0.91 -4.37
CA ILE A 97 18.53 -0.11 -4.50
C ILE A 97 19.80 -0.96 -4.43
N CYS A 98 19.79 -2.12 -3.76
CA CYS A 98 20.92 -3.05 -3.74
C CYS A 98 21.31 -3.55 -5.13
N VAL A 99 20.40 -3.59 -6.08
CA VAL A 99 20.67 -3.94 -7.49
C VAL A 99 20.81 -2.71 -8.39
N GLY A 100 20.89 -1.50 -7.81
CA GLY A 100 21.08 -0.25 -8.52
C GLY A 100 19.83 0.30 -9.21
N ALA A 101 18.65 -0.21 -8.88
CA ALA A 101 17.40 0.30 -9.46
C ALA A 101 16.89 1.53 -8.71
N LYS A 102 16.19 2.40 -9.43
CA LYS A 102 15.52 3.58 -8.86
C LYS A 102 14.09 3.22 -8.48
N PRO A 103 13.66 3.47 -7.24
CA PRO A 103 12.26 3.33 -6.85
C PRO A 103 11.35 4.22 -7.69
N LEU A 104 10.25 3.68 -8.20
CA LEU A 104 9.31 4.39 -9.07
C LEU A 104 7.94 4.50 -8.42
N PHE A 105 7.41 3.40 -7.91
CA PHE A 105 6.11 3.36 -7.24
C PHE A 105 6.08 2.20 -6.25
N PHE A 106 5.14 2.25 -5.34
CA PHE A 106 4.90 1.23 -4.33
C PHE A 106 3.48 0.72 -4.44
N LEU A 107 3.30 -0.58 -4.29
CA LEU A 107 1.99 -1.23 -4.15
C LEU A 107 1.94 -1.87 -2.78
N ASP A 108 0.94 -1.52 -2.00
CA ASP A 108 0.75 -2.10 -0.67
C ASP A 108 -0.39 -3.12 -0.66
N TYR A 109 -0.26 -4.07 0.23
CA TYR A 109 -1.31 -5.02 0.58
C TYR A 109 -1.38 -5.17 2.09
N ILE A 110 -2.52 -4.82 2.67
CA ILE A 110 -2.74 -4.88 4.11
C ILE A 110 -3.70 -6.01 4.43
N ALA A 111 -3.16 -7.11 4.96
CA ALA A 111 -3.95 -8.22 5.47
C ALA A 111 -4.12 -8.06 6.99
N CYS A 112 -5.33 -7.95 7.46
CA CYS A 112 -5.65 -7.80 8.88
C CYS A 112 -6.84 -8.66 9.29
N GLY A 113 -6.85 -9.13 10.53
CA GLY A 113 -7.98 -9.88 11.09
C GLY A 113 -9.20 -9.00 11.33
N LYS A 114 -8.98 -7.73 11.71
CA LYS A 114 -10.01 -6.71 11.85
C LYS A 114 -9.50 -5.40 11.25
N ASN A 115 -10.27 -4.86 10.33
CA ASN A 115 -9.96 -3.54 9.76
C ASN A 115 -10.41 -2.45 10.73
N VAL A 116 -9.43 -1.69 11.25
CA VAL A 116 -9.65 -0.49 12.07
C VAL A 116 -9.12 0.69 11.27
N PRO A 117 -9.96 1.48 10.59
CA PRO A 117 -9.54 2.51 9.63
C PRO A 117 -8.54 3.51 10.16
N GLU A 118 -8.65 3.88 11.45
CA GLU A 118 -7.73 4.82 12.12
C GLU A 118 -6.32 4.26 12.25
N LYS A 119 -6.19 2.93 12.38
CA LYS A 119 -4.88 2.26 12.51
C LYS A 119 -4.27 1.92 11.16
N ILE A 120 -5.12 1.79 10.13
CA ILE A 120 -4.68 1.51 8.76
C ILE A 120 -4.16 2.80 8.09
N ALA A 121 -4.80 3.92 8.33
CA ALA A 121 -4.41 5.22 7.78
C ALA A 121 -3.23 5.85 8.52
#